data_ed2fded5ad12be46a284ed6169b429d0
#
_entry.id   ed2fded5ad12be46a284ed6169b429d0
#
_cell.length_a   1.000
_cell.length_b   1.000
_cell.length_c   1.000
_cell.angle_alpha   90.00
_cell.angle_beta   90.00
_cell.angle_gamma   90.00
#
_symmetry.space_group_name_H-M   'P 1'
#
loop_
_entity.id
_entity.type
_entity.pdbx_description
1 polymer ?
#
loop_
_entity_poly.entity_id
_entity_poly.type
_entity_poly.pdbx_seq_one_letter_code
_entity_poly.pdbx_strand_id
1 'polypeptide(L)'
;MATHFARGILSEGHLVSTRLPQACLDAAGQLPEHRRSRYIASRALLAEMMFMLYGISELPEMVVEESGRPRFADSGLPSFSLAYAGNMVGVAITTEGECGLDMELQRATRSFHSPHGQKHTFSNNEQLWINNQNDASEAQTQLITLRQSVMKLIHQMQDDPMQLQLLPGSGRLRVTQHAQVEVMCDAEDVLIWSVAVAPAIESLRIWEFDSQKGWHYLTDVLTRANDPASRLMRFTSLPAEKALI
;
A
#
# COMPACT_ATOMS: atom_id res chain seq x y z
N MET A 1 -18.03 4.07 -0.93
CA MET A 1 -17.12 4.82 -0.06
C MET A 1 -15.70 4.79 -0.61
N ALA A 2 -14.80 5.67 -0.18
CA ALA A 2 -13.48 5.80 -0.82
C ALA A 2 -12.38 5.18 0.04
N THR A 3 -11.48 4.47 -0.61
CA THR A 3 -10.14 4.15 -0.09
C THR A 3 -9.20 5.30 -0.47
N HIS A 4 -8.35 5.70 0.45
CA HIS A 4 -7.39 6.78 0.24
C HIS A 4 -5.98 6.24 0.37
N PHE A 5 -5.13 6.62 -0.58
CA PHE A 5 -3.69 6.39 -0.53
C PHE A 5 -2.99 7.74 -0.56
N ALA A 6 -2.21 8.02 0.47
CA ALA A 6 -1.38 9.21 0.53
C ALA A 6 0.09 8.83 0.59
N ARG A 7 0.93 9.67 0.02
CA ARG A 7 2.37 9.53 0.05
C ARG A 7 3.06 10.87 0.28
N GLY A 8 4.27 10.81 0.80
CA GLY A 8 5.12 11.97 1.02
C GLY A 8 6.58 11.59 1.04
N ILE A 9 7.44 12.59 0.93
CA ILE A 9 8.90 12.42 0.88
C ILE A 9 9.46 12.50 2.30
N LEU A 10 10.27 11.50 2.66
CA LEU A 10 11.04 11.47 3.89
C LEU A 10 12.28 12.35 3.74
N SER A 11 12.10 13.64 3.95
CA SER A 11 13.18 14.62 4.05
C SER A 11 12.87 15.62 5.14
N GLU A 12 13.86 16.30 5.63
CA GLU A 12 13.73 17.22 6.75
C GLU A 12 12.67 18.29 6.46
N GLY A 13 11.68 18.40 7.36
CA GLY A 13 10.60 19.37 7.27
C GLY A 13 9.43 19.05 6.34
N HIS A 14 9.47 17.95 5.57
CA HIS A 14 8.41 17.62 4.60
C HIS A 14 7.28 16.76 5.16
N LEU A 15 7.55 15.88 6.11
CA LEU A 15 6.54 15.08 6.81
C LEU A 15 6.58 15.34 8.30
N VAL A 16 6.05 16.49 8.69
CA VAL A 16 5.94 16.95 10.07
C VAL A 16 4.47 17.17 10.43
N SER A 17 4.08 16.84 11.63
CA SER A 17 2.74 17.08 12.13
C SER A 17 2.79 17.47 13.62
N THR A 18 2.01 18.47 13.98
CA THR A 18 1.76 18.86 15.39
C THR A 18 0.69 18.01 16.04
N ARG A 19 0.14 17.01 15.31
CA ARG A 19 -0.96 16.15 15.74
C ARG A 19 -0.49 14.83 16.36
N LEU A 20 0.82 14.67 16.55
CA LEU A 20 1.36 13.46 17.17
C LEU A 20 1.28 13.58 18.68
N PRO A 21 0.66 12.59 19.40
CA PRO A 21 0.66 12.57 20.84
C PRO A 21 2.07 12.33 21.40
N GLN A 22 2.34 12.80 22.61
CA GLN A 22 3.65 12.65 23.25
C GLN A 22 4.08 11.19 23.35
N ALA A 23 3.15 10.27 23.60
CA ALA A 23 3.43 8.83 23.65
C ALA A 23 4.03 8.29 22.32
N CYS A 24 3.58 8.82 21.18
CA CYS A 24 4.14 8.47 19.87
C CYS A 24 5.59 8.97 19.71
N LEU A 25 5.88 10.19 20.17
CA LEU A 25 7.22 10.76 20.16
C LEU A 25 8.17 10.03 21.11
N ASP A 26 7.69 9.63 22.28
CA ASP A 26 8.43 8.83 23.26
C ASP A 26 8.77 7.45 22.70
N ALA A 27 7.81 6.79 22.05
CA ALA A 27 8.02 5.51 21.35
C ALA A 27 9.06 5.64 20.25
N ALA A 28 9.03 6.73 19.48
CA ALA A 28 10.03 7.02 18.45
C ALA A 28 11.43 7.18 19.07
N GLY A 29 11.54 7.79 20.24
CA GLY A 29 12.78 7.98 20.98
C GLY A 29 13.47 6.67 21.36
N GLN A 30 12.73 5.57 21.52
CA GLN A 30 13.25 4.23 21.82
C GLN A 30 13.80 3.50 20.58
N LEU A 31 13.50 3.99 19.38
CA LEU A 31 13.94 3.36 18.15
C LEU A 31 15.38 3.77 17.78
N PRO A 32 16.14 2.89 17.12
CA PRO A 32 17.40 3.27 16.49
C PRO A 32 17.19 4.45 15.53
N GLU A 33 18.19 5.32 15.45
CA GLU A 33 18.12 6.58 14.69
C GLU A 33 17.62 6.38 13.24
N HIS A 34 18.15 5.37 12.55
CA HIS A 34 17.78 5.07 11.16
C HIS A 34 16.30 4.64 10.97
N ARG A 35 15.62 4.21 12.04
CA ARG A 35 14.20 3.83 12.04
C ARG A 35 13.28 4.96 12.51
N ARG A 36 13.81 5.86 13.34
CA ARG A 36 13.05 6.94 13.99
C ARG A 36 12.40 7.85 12.97
N SER A 37 13.14 8.31 11.96
CA SER A 37 12.62 9.22 10.94
C SER A 37 11.43 8.63 10.17
N ARG A 38 11.52 7.38 9.74
CA ARG A 38 10.43 6.68 9.06
C ARG A 38 9.21 6.48 9.97
N TYR A 39 9.47 6.13 11.22
CA TYR A 39 8.42 5.95 12.21
C TYR A 39 7.62 7.24 12.42
N ILE A 40 8.29 8.36 12.68
CA ILE A 40 7.65 9.66 12.89
C ILE A 40 6.93 10.10 11.62
N ALA A 41 7.58 10.04 10.47
CA ALA A 41 7.02 10.50 9.19
C ALA A 41 5.73 9.75 8.80
N SER A 42 5.70 8.43 8.99
CA SER A 42 4.50 7.64 8.70
C SER A 42 3.32 8.00 9.63
N ARG A 43 3.60 8.24 10.91
CA ARG A 43 2.57 8.67 11.88
C ARG A 43 2.12 10.10 11.61
N ALA A 44 3.03 10.97 11.21
CA ALA A 44 2.69 12.34 10.81
C ALA A 44 1.75 12.34 9.59
N LEU A 45 2.08 11.57 8.55
CA LEU A 45 1.22 11.43 7.39
C LEU A 45 -0.15 10.85 7.73
N LEU A 46 -0.19 9.80 8.57
CA LEU A 46 -1.44 9.21 9.06
C LEU A 46 -2.27 10.22 9.87
N ALA A 47 -1.65 10.98 10.77
CA ALA A 47 -2.32 12.00 11.58
C ALA A 47 -2.94 13.10 10.71
N GLU A 48 -2.21 13.59 9.72
CA GLU A 48 -2.72 14.59 8.78
C GLU A 48 -3.86 14.04 7.91
N MET A 49 -3.80 12.76 7.50
CA MET A 49 -4.92 12.11 6.80
C MET A 49 -6.15 12.00 7.69
N MET A 50 -6.00 11.58 8.93
CA MET A 50 -7.12 11.46 9.88
C MET A 50 -7.77 12.81 10.14
N PHE A 51 -7.00 13.87 10.17
CA PHE A 51 -7.54 15.22 10.28
C PHE A 51 -8.25 15.67 9.00
N MET A 52 -7.61 15.52 7.85
CA MET A 52 -8.17 15.94 6.56
C MET A 52 -9.48 15.20 6.22
N LEU A 53 -9.52 13.88 6.46
CA LEU A 53 -10.64 13.04 6.06
C LEU A 53 -11.77 13.01 7.09
N TYR A 54 -11.44 13.07 8.39
CA TYR A 54 -12.38 12.80 9.47
C TYR A 54 -12.44 13.88 10.55
N GLY A 55 -11.61 14.94 10.47
CA GLY A 55 -11.56 16.01 11.45
C GLY A 55 -10.96 15.61 12.81
N ILE A 56 -10.24 14.49 12.87
CA ILE A 56 -9.62 14.01 14.11
C ILE A 56 -8.35 14.81 14.36
N SER A 57 -8.36 15.59 15.45
CA SER A 57 -7.33 16.61 15.73
C SER A 57 -5.98 16.07 16.17
N GLU A 58 -5.95 14.89 16.78
CA GLU A 58 -4.73 14.22 17.24
C GLU A 58 -4.75 12.76 16.79
N LEU A 59 -3.57 12.21 16.48
CA LEU A 59 -3.44 10.80 16.06
C LEU A 59 -3.99 9.89 17.17
N PRO A 60 -4.99 9.05 16.86
CA PRO A 60 -5.55 8.13 17.84
C PRO A 60 -4.53 7.10 18.33
N GLU A 61 -4.79 6.57 19.54
CA GLU A 61 -3.98 5.51 20.11
C GLU A 61 -3.87 4.30 19.18
N MET A 62 -2.67 3.78 19.05
CA MET A 62 -2.37 2.60 18.23
C MET A 62 -1.86 1.46 19.09
N VAL A 63 -2.20 0.25 18.69
CA VAL A 63 -1.67 -1.00 19.23
C VAL A 63 -0.96 -1.77 18.13
N VAL A 64 -0.03 -2.64 18.51
CA VAL A 64 0.68 -3.51 17.58
C VAL A 64 0.13 -4.92 17.72
N GLU A 65 -0.31 -5.50 16.61
CA GLU A 65 -0.78 -6.89 16.55
C GLU A 65 0.39 -7.89 16.66
N GLU A 66 0.08 -9.15 16.87
CA GLU A 66 1.09 -10.24 16.90
C GLU A 66 1.90 -10.32 15.60
N SER A 67 1.29 -9.98 14.47
CA SER A 67 1.95 -9.86 13.16
C SER A 67 2.97 -8.72 13.07
N GLY A 68 3.05 -7.84 14.08
CA GLY A 68 3.85 -6.62 14.05
C GLY A 68 3.17 -5.44 13.35
N ARG A 69 1.94 -5.61 12.85
CA ARG A 69 1.17 -4.56 12.17
C ARG A 69 0.58 -3.58 13.20
N PRO A 70 0.78 -2.26 13.00
CA PRO A 70 0.06 -1.27 13.81
C PRO A 70 -1.40 -1.15 13.34
N ARG A 71 -2.32 -0.98 14.28
CA ARG A 71 -3.72 -0.63 14.06
C ARG A 71 -4.20 0.35 15.12
N PHE A 72 -5.30 1.04 14.89
CA PHE A 72 -5.92 1.83 15.96
C PHE A 72 -6.46 0.92 17.07
N ALA A 73 -6.33 1.38 18.30
CA ALA A 73 -6.88 0.67 19.47
C ALA A 73 -8.41 0.63 19.41
N ASP A 74 -9.03 1.70 18.95
CA ASP A 74 -10.47 1.78 18.72
C ASP A 74 -10.82 1.11 17.38
N SER A 75 -11.56 0.01 17.42
CA SER A 75 -12.04 -0.73 16.25
C SER A 75 -13.10 0.01 15.41
N GLY A 76 -13.68 1.09 15.93
CA GLY A 76 -14.60 1.96 15.19
C GLY A 76 -13.89 2.93 14.23
N LEU A 77 -12.56 3.03 14.32
CA LEU A 77 -11.75 3.85 13.42
C LEU A 77 -11.40 3.08 12.13
N PRO A 78 -11.07 3.81 11.04
CA PRO A 78 -10.68 3.21 9.78
C PRO A 78 -9.48 2.26 9.90
N SER A 79 -9.46 1.23 9.04
CA SER A 79 -8.26 0.41 8.84
C SER A 79 -7.22 1.18 8.05
N PHE A 80 -5.96 1.02 8.40
CA PHE A 80 -4.85 1.62 7.66
C PHE A 80 -3.69 0.65 7.44
N SER A 81 -2.86 0.98 6.47
CA SER A 81 -1.62 0.24 6.18
C SER A 81 -0.50 1.23 5.84
N LEU A 82 0.71 0.93 6.30
CA LEU A 82 1.89 1.76 6.09
C LEU A 82 2.86 1.08 5.13
N ALA A 83 3.56 1.87 4.31
CA ALA A 83 4.61 1.39 3.44
C ALA A 83 5.74 2.41 3.30
N TYR A 84 6.91 1.91 2.91
CA TYR A 84 8.11 2.71 2.69
C TYR A 84 8.82 2.22 1.43
N ALA A 85 9.29 3.16 0.61
CA ALA A 85 10.11 2.88 -0.57
C ALA A 85 11.19 3.95 -0.71
N GLY A 86 12.44 3.58 -0.46
CA GLY A 86 13.54 4.55 -0.45
C GLY A 86 13.31 5.68 0.56
N ASN A 87 13.15 6.89 0.05
CA ASN A 87 12.82 8.08 0.81
C ASN A 87 11.33 8.45 0.77
N MET A 88 10.46 7.56 0.33
CA MET A 88 9.02 7.79 0.32
C MET A 88 8.33 7.02 1.44
N VAL A 89 7.29 7.64 1.97
CA VAL A 89 6.40 7.09 2.98
C VAL A 89 4.99 7.08 2.41
N GLY A 90 4.26 5.99 2.61
CA GLY A 90 2.88 5.85 2.17
C GLY A 90 1.96 5.37 3.28
N VAL A 91 0.71 5.80 3.20
CA VAL A 91 -0.39 5.40 4.06
C VAL A 91 -1.63 5.13 3.21
N ALA A 92 -2.22 3.95 3.36
CA ALA A 92 -3.56 3.68 2.85
C ALA A 92 -4.56 3.65 4.01
N ILE A 93 -5.76 4.19 3.79
CA ILE A 93 -6.87 4.19 4.75
C ILE A 93 -8.14 3.74 4.04
N THR A 94 -8.91 2.87 4.69
CA THR A 94 -10.27 2.51 4.27
C THR A 94 -11.21 2.48 5.48
N THR A 95 -12.46 2.91 5.27
CA THR A 95 -13.53 2.83 6.28
C THR A 95 -14.31 1.53 6.21
N GLU A 96 -14.15 0.77 5.14
CA GLU A 96 -14.87 -0.48 4.92
C GLU A 96 -13.88 -1.64 4.80
N GLY A 97 -13.88 -2.47 5.83
CA GLY A 97 -13.04 -3.65 5.87
C GLY A 97 -11.56 -3.36 6.18
N GLU A 98 -10.68 -4.08 5.50
CA GLU A 98 -9.24 -4.05 5.73
C GLU A 98 -8.50 -3.58 4.48
N CYS A 99 -7.32 -2.98 4.67
CA CYS A 99 -6.45 -2.62 3.57
C CYS A 99 -4.99 -3.04 3.80
N GLY A 100 -4.27 -3.20 2.70
CA GLY A 100 -2.83 -3.40 2.67
C GLY A 100 -2.19 -2.49 1.63
N LEU A 101 -1.07 -1.88 1.96
CA LEU A 101 -0.29 -1.02 1.08
C LEU A 101 1.13 -1.53 0.98
N ASP A 102 1.64 -1.61 -0.23
CA ASP A 102 3.06 -1.79 -0.49
C ASP A 102 3.57 -0.81 -1.55
N MET A 103 4.85 -0.46 -1.46
CA MET A 103 5.51 0.45 -2.38
C MET A 103 6.93 -0.03 -2.64
N GLU A 104 7.38 0.13 -3.89
CA GLU A 104 8.75 -0.17 -4.33
C GLU A 104 9.25 0.92 -5.28
N LEU A 105 10.56 1.16 -5.27
CA LEU A 105 11.18 2.05 -6.25
C LEU A 105 11.42 1.30 -7.56
N GLN A 106 11.11 1.93 -8.69
CA GLN A 106 11.32 1.38 -10.03
C GLN A 106 12.76 0.89 -10.29
N ARG A 107 13.76 1.54 -9.69
CA ARG A 107 15.19 1.22 -9.91
C ARG A 107 15.78 0.27 -8.88
N ALA A 108 15.07 -0.02 -7.80
CA ALA A 108 15.55 -0.93 -6.76
C ALA A 108 15.62 -2.39 -7.21
N THR A 109 14.98 -2.70 -8.32
CA THR A 109 14.79 -4.06 -8.85
C THR A 109 16.00 -4.67 -9.56
N ARG A 110 17.12 -3.98 -9.65
CA ARG A 110 18.34 -4.54 -10.24
C ARG A 110 18.93 -5.71 -9.44
N SER A 111 18.50 -5.90 -8.22
CA SER A 111 18.84 -7.10 -7.43
C SER A 111 17.55 -7.65 -6.81
N PHE A 112 16.97 -8.68 -7.45
CA PHE A 112 15.84 -9.47 -6.94
C PHE A 112 16.17 -10.24 -5.65
N HIS A 113 16.87 -9.61 -4.75
CA HIS A 113 17.13 -10.13 -3.43
C HIS A 113 16.28 -9.31 -2.48
N SER A 114 15.23 -9.95 -1.96
CA SER A 114 14.57 -9.47 -0.75
C SER A 114 15.65 -9.06 0.26
N PRO A 115 15.45 -8.02 1.07
CA PRO A 115 16.32 -7.70 2.20
C PRO A 115 16.61 -8.90 3.11
N HIS A 116 15.81 -9.95 2.99
CA HIS A 116 15.93 -11.23 3.72
C HIS A 116 16.48 -12.38 2.88
N GLY A 117 17.03 -12.13 1.70
CA GLY A 117 17.65 -13.17 0.86
C GLY A 117 16.66 -14.17 0.24
N GLN A 118 15.37 -13.96 0.35
CA GLN A 118 14.37 -14.83 -0.26
C GLN A 118 14.22 -14.49 -1.74
N LYS A 119 14.47 -15.47 -2.61
CA LYS A 119 14.10 -15.38 -4.02
C LYS A 119 12.58 -15.42 -4.14
N HIS A 120 11.98 -14.39 -4.72
CA HIS A 120 10.59 -14.47 -5.13
C HIS A 120 10.42 -15.55 -6.19
N THR A 121 9.57 -16.52 -5.91
CA THR A 121 9.26 -17.60 -6.84
C THR A 121 7.94 -17.26 -7.52
N PHE A 122 8.00 -17.03 -8.84
CA PHE A 122 6.81 -16.82 -9.67
C PHE A 122 6.25 -18.17 -10.13
N SER A 123 4.92 -18.27 -10.15
CA SER A 123 4.25 -19.40 -10.80
C SER A 123 4.46 -19.39 -12.33
N ASN A 124 4.19 -20.49 -12.99
CA ASN A 124 4.29 -20.56 -14.44
C ASN A 124 3.43 -19.50 -15.15
N ASN A 125 2.22 -19.25 -14.65
CA ASN A 125 1.32 -18.25 -15.20
C ASN A 125 1.86 -16.82 -15.03
N GLU A 126 2.44 -16.53 -13.88
CA GLU A 126 3.09 -15.26 -13.61
C GLU A 126 4.32 -15.06 -14.50
N GLN A 127 5.16 -16.08 -14.62
CA GLN A 127 6.37 -16.02 -15.45
C GLN A 127 6.02 -15.82 -16.95
N LEU A 128 4.99 -16.51 -17.44
CA LEU A 128 4.49 -16.31 -18.80
C LEU A 128 3.97 -14.89 -19.01
N TRP A 129 3.23 -14.35 -18.07
CA TRP A 129 2.73 -12.99 -18.14
C TRP A 129 3.89 -11.98 -18.13
N ILE A 130 4.85 -12.13 -17.23
CA ILE A 130 6.04 -11.28 -17.10
C ILE A 130 6.81 -11.25 -18.44
N ASN A 131 7.07 -12.42 -19.03
CA ASN A 131 7.83 -12.53 -20.27
C ASN A 131 7.15 -11.88 -21.49
N ASN A 132 5.85 -11.66 -21.41
CA ASN A 132 5.06 -11.00 -22.47
C ASN A 132 4.91 -9.48 -22.25
N GLN A 133 5.45 -8.92 -21.17
CA GLN A 133 5.41 -7.48 -20.93
C GLN A 133 6.58 -6.76 -21.62
N ASN A 134 6.35 -5.50 -21.99
CA ASN A 134 7.40 -4.66 -22.61
C ASN A 134 8.59 -4.45 -21.67
N ASP A 135 8.34 -4.32 -20.36
CA ASP A 135 9.36 -4.25 -19.33
C ASP A 135 9.12 -5.38 -18.31
N ALA A 136 9.87 -6.47 -18.48
CA ALA A 136 9.77 -7.63 -17.61
C ALA A 136 10.20 -7.32 -16.16
N SER A 137 11.16 -6.41 -15.96
CA SER A 137 11.63 -6.00 -14.64
C SER A 137 10.56 -5.22 -13.88
N GLU A 138 9.93 -4.27 -14.54
CA GLU A 138 8.79 -3.54 -13.99
C GLU A 138 7.63 -4.48 -13.65
N ALA A 139 7.29 -5.38 -14.57
CA ALA A 139 6.22 -6.35 -14.39
C ALA A 139 6.44 -7.27 -13.18
N GLN A 140 7.68 -7.74 -12.98
CA GLN A 140 8.05 -8.51 -11.79
C GLN A 140 7.85 -7.70 -10.52
N THR A 141 8.30 -6.45 -10.51
CA THR A 141 8.16 -5.56 -9.35
C THR A 141 6.69 -5.28 -9.04
N GLN A 142 5.87 -5.06 -10.06
CA GLN A 142 4.42 -4.89 -9.87
C GLN A 142 3.81 -6.13 -9.20
N LEU A 143 4.13 -7.34 -9.64
CA LEU A 143 3.60 -8.56 -9.03
C LEU A 143 4.10 -8.76 -7.59
N ILE A 144 5.36 -8.44 -7.31
CA ILE A 144 5.92 -8.49 -5.94
C ILE A 144 5.18 -7.49 -5.04
N THR A 145 5.05 -6.24 -5.47
CA THR A 145 4.38 -5.18 -4.71
C THR A 145 2.91 -5.53 -4.47
N LEU A 146 2.24 -6.08 -5.48
CA LEU A 146 0.87 -6.56 -5.36
C LEU A 146 0.74 -7.67 -4.32
N ARG A 147 1.61 -8.70 -4.38
CA ARG A 147 1.64 -9.76 -3.37
C ARG A 147 1.82 -9.21 -1.96
N GLN A 148 2.79 -8.32 -1.77
CA GLN A 148 3.08 -7.74 -0.46
C GLN A 148 1.89 -6.94 0.09
N SER A 149 1.17 -6.19 -0.74
CA SER A 149 -0.03 -5.47 -0.30
C SER A 149 -1.14 -6.42 0.17
N VAL A 150 -1.35 -7.54 -0.54
CA VAL A 150 -2.31 -8.58 -0.13
C VAL A 150 -1.85 -9.28 1.15
N MET A 151 -0.55 -9.60 1.27
CA MET A 151 -0.01 -10.23 2.48
C MET A 151 -0.20 -9.35 3.71
N LYS A 152 0.01 -8.04 3.58
CA LYS A 152 -0.30 -7.07 4.64
C LYS A 152 -1.79 -7.03 4.97
N LEU A 153 -2.66 -7.09 3.97
CA LEU A 153 -4.10 -7.16 4.15
C LEU A 153 -4.54 -8.37 4.99
N ILE A 154 -3.98 -9.54 4.67
CA ILE A 154 -4.36 -10.80 5.35
C ILE A 154 -3.51 -11.10 6.59
N HIS A 155 -2.71 -10.13 7.07
CA HIS A 155 -1.85 -10.24 8.26
C HIS A 155 -0.83 -11.38 8.20
N GLN A 156 -0.39 -11.75 7.00
CA GLN A 156 0.64 -12.75 6.79
C GLN A 156 2.02 -12.11 6.63
N MET A 157 3.03 -12.71 7.27
CA MET A 157 4.40 -12.21 7.19
C MET A 157 5.21 -12.88 6.07
N GLN A 158 4.76 -14.01 5.57
CA GLN A 158 5.45 -14.78 4.54
C GLN A 158 4.51 -15.08 3.37
N ASP A 159 5.06 -14.98 2.16
CA ASP A 159 4.33 -15.36 0.95
C ASP A 159 4.15 -16.88 0.92
N ASP A 160 2.91 -17.32 1.00
CA ASP A 160 2.51 -18.72 0.90
C ASP A 160 1.67 -18.89 -0.37
N PRO A 161 2.20 -19.64 -1.37
CA PRO A 161 1.48 -19.92 -2.62
C PRO A 161 0.13 -20.60 -2.42
N MET A 162 -0.07 -21.26 -1.29
CA MET A 162 -1.36 -21.88 -0.95
C MET A 162 -2.40 -20.87 -0.48
N GLN A 163 -1.95 -19.71 -0.02
CA GLN A 163 -2.81 -18.64 0.49
C GLN A 163 -3.17 -17.60 -0.55
N LEU A 164 -2.25 -17.29 -1.47
CA LEU A 164 -2.43 -16.30 -2.51
C LEU A 164 -2.02 -16.86 -3.87
N GLN A 165 -2.95 -16.87 -4.80
CA GLN A 165 -2.72 -17.21 -6.21
C GLN A 165 -3.05 -15.99 -7.08
N LEU A 166 -2.15 -15.64 -8.00
CA LEU A 166 -2.34 -14.59 -8.99
C LEU A 166 -2.49 -15.17 -10.39
N LEU A 167 -3.45 -14.64 -11.12
CA LEU A 167 -3.67 -14.93 -12.55
C LEU A 167 -3.62 -13.61 -13.33
N PRO A 168 -2.40 -13.07 -13.58
CA PRO A 168 -2.24 -11.71 -14.09
C PRO A 168 -2.83 -11.52 -15.49
N GLY A 169 -2.80 -12.53 -16.36
CA GLY A 169 -3.39 -12.47 -17.67
C GLY A 169 -4.90 -12.23 -17.69
N SER A 170 -5.61 -12.55 -16.62
CA SER A 170 -7.06 -12.34 -16.47
C SER A 170 -7.43 -11.28 -15.43
N GLY A 171 -6.46 -10.65 -14.77
CA GLY A 171 -6.73 -9.73 -13.66
C GLY A 171 -7.44 -10.38 -12.48
N ARG A 172 -7.15 -11.67 -12.22
CA ARG A 172 -7.80 -12.46 -11.18
C ARG A 172 -6.81 -12.82 -10.09
N LEU A 173 -7.33 -12.88 -8.86
CA LEU A 173 -6.61 -13.40 -7.71
C LEU A 173 -7.52 -14.30 -6.86
N ARG A 174 -6.90 -15.14 -6.06
CA ARG A 174 -7.58 -15.96 -5.06
C ARG A 174 -6.81 -15.86 -3.75
N VAL A 175 -7.54 -15.55 -2.69
CA VAL A 175 -7.03 -15.52 -1.33
C VAL A 175 -7.82 -16.51 -0.49
N THR A 176 -7.14 -17.44 0.18
CA THR A 176 -7.82 -18.54 0.89
C THR A 176 -8.66 -18.03 2.08
N GLN A 177 -8.18 -17.02 2.77
CA GLN A 177 -8.83 -16.48 3.99
C GLN A 177 -9.87 -15.40 3.72
N HIS A 178 -9.92 -14.83 2.51
CA HIS A 178 -10.82 -13.74 2.14
C HIS A 178 -11.50 -14.05 0.82
N ALA A 179 -12.83 -14.20 0.87
CA ALA A 179 -13.61 -14.50 -0.32
C ALA A 179 -13.64 -13.33 -1.32
N GLN A 180 -13.52 -12.11 -0.82
CA GLN A 180 -13.59 -10.88 -1.61
C GLN A 180 -12.39 -10.00 -1.30
N VAL A 181 -11.53 -9.82 -2.30
CA VAL A 181 -10.38 -8.92 -2.28
C VAL A 181 -10.24 -8.27 -3.64
N GLU A 182 -9.96 -6.99 -3.66
CA GLU A 182 -9.56 -6.25 -4.84
C GLU A 182 -8.23 -5.56 -4.60
N VAL A 183 -7.44 -5.46 -5.67
CA VAL A 183 -6.11 -4.83 -5.64
C VAL A 183 -5.96 -3.93 -6.84
N MET A 184 -5.45 -2.73 -6.61
CA MET A 184 -4.94 -1.85 -7.65
C MET A 184 -3.44 -1.68 -7.49
N CYS A 185 -2.72 -1.81 -8.59
CA CYS A 185 -1.27 -1.63 -8.65
C CYS A 185 -0.92 -0.78 -9.86
N ASP A 186 -0.08 0.22 -9.67
CA ASP A 186 0.39 1.08 -10.77
C ASP A 186 1.91 1.22 -10.73
N ALA A 187 2.49 1.39 -11.89
CA ALA A 187 3.90 1.71 -12.07
C ALA A 187 4.03 3.13 -12.63
N GLU A 188 4.47 4.03 -11.78
CA GLU A 188 4.82 5.40 -12.14
C GLU A 188 6.31 5.47 -12.48
N ASP A 189 6.81 6.61 -12.93
CA ASP A 189 8.20 6.74 -13.38
C ASP A 189 9.25 6.37 -12.31
N VAL A 190 8.93 6.62 -11.05
CA VAL A 190 9.84 6.40 -9.92
C VAL A 190 9.32 5.36 -8.93
N LEU A 191 8.01 5.26 -8.79
CA LEU A 191 7.34 4.51 -7.75
C LEU A 191 6.38 3.46 -8.33
N ILE A 192 6.48 2.25 -7.84
CA ILE A 192 5.45 1.22 -7.98
C ILE A 192 4.72 1.13 -6.66
N TRP A 193 3.39 1.15 -6.70
CA TRP A 193 2.57 1.01 -5.51
C TRP A 193 1.42 0.03 -5.74
N SER A 194 0.96 -0.57 -4.67
CA SER A 194 -0.19 -1.47 -4.68
C SER A 194 -1.03 -1.28 -3.43
N VAL A 195 -2.33 -1.14 -3.64
CA VAL A 195 -3.35 -1.06 -2.59
C VAL A 195 -4.30 -2.23 -2.71
N ALA A 196 -4.36 -3.07 -1.68
CA ALA A 196 -5.29 -4.17 -1.55
C ALA A 196 -6.39 -3.82 -0.53
N VAL A 197 -7.63 -4.16 -0.83
CA VAL A 197 -8.79 -3.90 0.04
C VAL A 197 -9.70 -5.13 0.06
N ALA A 198 -10.21 -5.46 1.22
CA ALA A 198 -11.28 -6.41 1.41
C ALA A 198 -12.49 -5.67 2.04
N PRO A 199 -13.71 -5.76 1.48
CA PRO A 199 -14.10 -6.67 0.40
C PRO A 199 -13.80 -6.16 -1.01
N ALA A 200 -13.78 -4.85 -1.26
CA ALA A 200 -13.61 -4.29 -2.60
C ALA A 200 -13.13 -2.83 -2.58
N ILE A 201 -12.59 -2.37 -3.72
CA ILE A 201 -12.24 -0.97 -3.96
C ILE A 201 -13.35 -0.32 -4.78
N GLU A 202 -14.23 0.44 -4.15
CA GLU A 202 -15.27 1.21 -4.87
C GLU A 202 -14.66 2.43 -5.56
N SER A 203 -13.79 3.14 -4.85
CA SER A 203 -12.99 4.23 -5.40
C SER A 203 -11.65 4.35 -4.68
N LEU A 204 -10.61 4.69 -5.41
CA LEU A 204 -9.29 4.94 -4.85
C LEU A 204 -8.86 6.38 -5.16
N ARG A 205 -8.62 7.15 -4.11
CA ARG A 205 -8.14 8.53 -4.19
C ARG A 205 -6.68 8.58 -3.75
N ILE A 206 -5.85 9.19 -4.58
CA ILE A 206 -4.41 9.30 -4.34
C ILE A 206 -4.04 10.74 -4.02
N TRP A 207 -3.24 10.91 -2.99
CA TRP A 207 -2.82 12.20 -2.45
C TRP A 207 -1.30 12.26 -2.30
N GLU A 208 -0.77 13.45 -2.45
CA GLU A 208 0.57 13.78 -1.96
C GLU A 208 0.45 14.81 -0.84
N PHE A 209 1.27 14.63 0.18
CA PHE A 209 1.35 15.53 1.31
C PHE A 209 2.76 16.04 1.51
N ASP A 210 2.85 17.34 1.74
CA ASP A 210 4.06 18.05 2.12
C ASP A 210 3.68 19.08 3.19
N SER A 211 4.34 19.06 4.34
CA SER A 211 4.02 19.95 5.48
C SER A 211 4.12 21.44 5.13
N GLN A 212 4.91 21.78 4.12
CA GLN A 212 5.09 23.16 3.67
C GLN A 212 4.08 23.57 2.60
N LYS A 213 3.65 22.64 1.74
CA LYS A 213 2.77 22.88 0.58
C LYS A 213 1.34 22.43 0.81
N GLY A 214 1.10 21.58 1.83
CA GLY A 214 -0.19 20.99 2.11
C GLY A 214 -0.52 19.77 1.25
N TRP A 215 -1.81 19.51 1.13
CA TRP A 215 -2.35 18.38 0.39
C TRP A 215 -2.45 18.68 -1.11
N HIS A 216 -2.06 17.72 -1.92
CA HIS A 216 -2.23 17.73 -3.36
C HIS A 216 -2.95 16.46 -3.82
N TYR A 217 -4.12 16.62 -4.46
CA TYR A 217 -4.88 15.52 -5.04
C TYR A 217 -4.31 15.17 -6.40
N LEU A 218 -3.97 13.90 -6.60
CA LEU A 218 -3.48 13.41 -7.88
C LEU A 218 -4.65 13.06 -8.81
N THR A 219 -4.38 12.99 -10.10
CA THR A 219 -5.36 12.60 -11.12
C THR A 219 -6.02 11.27 -10.74
N ASP A 220 -7.34 11.23 -10.89
CA ASP A 220 -8.15 10.06 -10.59
C ASP A 220 -7.59 8.79 -11.27
N VAL A 221 -7.51 7.72 -10.50
CA VAL A 221 -7.02 6.42 -10.95
C VAL A 221 -7.83 5.90 -12.15
N LEU A 222 -9.15 6.13 -12.20
CA LEU A 222 -10.00 5.74 -13.33
C LEU A 222 -9.65 6.51 -14.59
N THR A 223 -9.32 7.78 -14.47
CA THR A 223 -8.86 8.59 -15.62
C THR A 223 -7.53 8.06 -16.15
N ARG A 224 -6.62 7.69 -15.26
CA ARG A 224 -5.32 7.09 -15.59
C ARG A 224 -5.48 5.72 -16.24
N ALA A 225 -6.46 4.92 -15.83
CA ALA A 225 -6.73 3.61 -16.41
C ALA A 225 -7.13 3.68 -17.90
N ASN A 226 -7.68 4.80 -18.35
CA ASN A 226 -8.07 5.03 -19.75
C ASN A 226 -6.93 5.54 -20.63
N ASP A 227 -5.77 5.85 -20.06
CA ASP A 227 -4.58 6.22 -20.82
C ASP A 227 -4.00 4.98 -21.51
N PRO A 228 -3.76 5.00 -22.84
CA PRO A 228 -3.13 3.90 -23.55
C PRO A 228 -1.74 3.52 -23.04
N ALA A 229 -1.03 4.46 -22.40
CA ALA A 229 0.26 4.23 -21.78
C ALA A 229 0.15 3.78 -20.32
N SER A 230 -1.06 3.61 -19.79
CA SER A 230 -1.29 3.21 -18.40
C SER A 230 -0.70 1.83 -18.11
N ARG A 231 -0.02 1.75 -16.99
CA ARG A 231 0.49 0.50 -16.40
C ARG A 231 -0.32 0.08 -15.19
N LEU A 232 -1.48 0.71 -15.02
CA LEU A 232 -2.42 0.39 -13.94
C LEU A 232 -3.00 -1.01 -14.14
N MET A 233 -2.89 -1.83 -13.11
CA MET A 233 -3.50 -3.16 -13.04
C MET A 233 -4.56 -3.20 -11.95
N ARG A 234 -5.65 -3.90 -12.24
CA ARG A 234 -6.69 -4.23 -11.26
C ARG A 234 -6.87 -5.74 -11.19
N PHE A 235 -6.81 -6.28 -9.98
CA PHE A 235 -7.07 -7.68 -9.71
C PHE A 235 -8.28 -7.80 -8.80
N THR A 236 -9.10 -8.82 -9.03
CA THR A 236 -10.29 -9.08 -8.22
C THR A 236 -10.49 -10.57 -8.00
N SER A 237 -10.95 -10.93 -6.80
CA SER A 237 -11.43 -12.26 -6.48
C SER A 237 -12.92 -12.44 -6.75
N LEU A 238 -13.64 -11.36 -7.10
CA LEU A 238 -15.08 -11.42 -7.39
C LEU A 238 -15.36 -12.29 -8.61
N PRO A 239 -16.47 -13.04 -8.64
CA PRO A 239 -16.91 -13.76 -9.84
C PRO A 239 -17.08 -12.82 -11.02
N ALA A 240 -16.77 -13.33 -12.24
CA ALA A 240 -16.85 -12.54 -13.47
C ALA A 240 -18.23 -11.89 -13.71
N GLU A 241 -19.29 -12.54 -13.28
CA GLU A 241 -20.68 -12.04 -13.38
C GLU A 241 -20.97 -10.79 -12.53
N LYS A 242 -20.16 -10.54 -11.49
CA LYS A 242 -20.28 -9.35 -10.63
C LYS A 242 -19.32 -8.22 -11.02
N ALA A 243 -18.41 -8.46 -11.93
CA ALA A 243 -17.45 -7.45 -12.42
C ALA A 243 -18.03 -6.59 -13.56
N LEU A 244 -19.27 -6.83 -13.98
CA LEU A 244 -19.94 -6.16 -15.11
C LEU A 244 -21.02 -5.13 -14.68
N ILE A 245 -21.06 -4.75 -13.40
CA ILE A 245 -22.00 -3.72 -12.91
C ILE A 245 -21.25 -2.45 -12.59
#